data_f5eed4664240add2d035cba9c1044a7b
#
_entry.id   f5eed4664240add2d035cba9c1044a7b
#
_cell.length_a   1.000
_cell.length_b   1.000
_cell.length_c   1.000
_cell.angle_alpha   90.00
_cell.angle_beta   90.00
_cell.angle_gamma   90.00
#
_symmetry.space_group_name_H-M   'P 1'
#
loop_
_entity.id
_entity.type
_entity.pdbx_description
1 polymer ?
#
loop_
_entity_poly.entity_id
_entity_poly.type
_entity_poly.pdbx_seq_one_letter_code
_entity_poly.pdbx_strand_id
1 'polypeptide(L)'
;MAELDIQISIEDIGWPGEETLLVFCERVLGAAAVYLRDNEKQPFPTMPPEVSLVFTDDASIQDINAEWRGKDKATNVLSFPAFPVQRGKLPGPMLGDIIIARETVEREAQELEKSFDDHLTHLLVHGFLHLLGYDHMNNAEAEIMEALETRILAQLGLSDPYEGQDLKMEP
;
A
#
# COMPACT_ATOMS: atom_id res chain seq x y z
N MET A 1 2.99 1.59 20.70
CA MET A 1 3.08 2.04 19.30
C MET A 1 3.33 0.83 18.42
N ALA A 2 2.57 0.67 17.35
CA ALA A 2 2.79 -0.44 16.43
C ALA A 2 4.02 -0.14 15.56
N GLU A 3 5.04 -0.98 15.64
CA GLU A 3 6.29 -0.80 14.91
C GLU A 3 6.37 -1.78 13.74
N LEU A 4 7.01 -1.35 12.68
CA LEU A 4 7.26 -2.15 11.49
C LEU A 4 8.73 -2.09 11.13
N ASP A 5 9.26 -3.18 10.61
CA ASP A 5 10.61 -3.22 10.04
C ASP A 5 10.48 -3.03 8.53
N ILE A 6 10.72 -1.80 8.08
CA ILE A 6 10.52 -1.42 6.67
C ILE A 6 11.83 -1.55 5.91
N GLN A 7 11.82 -2.38 4.88
CA GLN A 7 12.96 -2.56 3.97
C GLN A 7 12.66 -1.91 2.64
N ILE A 8 13.56 -1.05 2.17
CA ILE A 8 13.37 -0.27 0.93
C ILE A 8 14.36 -0.74 -0.13
N SER A 9 13.84 -1.00 -1.33
CA SER A 9 14.64 -1.26 -2.53
C SER A 9 14.22 -0.26 -3.60
N ILE A 10 15.17 0.44 -4.21
CA ILE A 10 14.92 1.43 -5.23
C ILE A 10 15.54 0.94 -6.54
N GLU A 11 14.72 0.76 -7.56
CA GLU A 11 15.13 0.20 -8.86
C GLU A 11 14.94 1.17 -10.02
N ASP A 12 14.66 2.44 -9.73
CA ASP A 12 14.52 3.48 -10.75
C ASP A 12 15.05 4.79 -10.18
N ILE A 13 15.92 5.45 -10.92
CA ILE A 13 16.60 6.68 -10.46
C ILE A 13 15.66 7.87 -10.28
N GLY A 14 14.44 7.79 -10.82
CA GLY A 14 13.44 8.86 -10.67
C GLY A 14 12.85 8.97 -9.26
N TRP A 15 13.03 7.96 -8.43
CA TRP A 15 12.57 7.99 -7.05
C TRP A 15 13.49 8.82 -6.16
N PRO A 16 12.97 9.41 -5.06
CA PRO A 16 13.83 10.01 -4.05
C PRO A 16 14.80 9.01 -3.44
N GLY A 17 15.80 9.48 -2.70
CA GLY A 17 16.75 8.60 -2.05
C GLY A 17 16.12 7.74 -0.96
N GLU A 18 16.83 6.66 -0.60
CA GLU A 18 16.34 5.66 0.36
C GLU A 18 15.92 6.28 1.69
N GLU A 19 16.72 7.21 2.22
CA GLU A 19 16.43 7.83 3.51
C GLU A 19 15.12 8.63 3.49
N THR A 20 14.91 9.39 2.42
CA THR A 20 13.67 10.17 2.24
C THR A 20 12.47 9.26 2.12
N LEU A 21 12.57 8.18 1.35
CA LEU A 21 11.50 7.21 1.19
C LEU A 21 11.22 6.47 2.49
N LEU A 22 12.25 6.12 3.24
CA LEU A 22 12.06 5.42 4.51
C LEU A 22 11.27 6.27 5.50
N VAL A 23 11.62 7.54 5.65
CA VAL A 23 10.89 8.45 6.54
C VAL A 23 9.43 8.58 6.11
N PHE A 24 9.21 8.72 4.81
CA PHE A 24 7.86 8.81 4.25
C PHE A 24 7.04 7.56 4.55
N CYS A 25 7.63 6.39 4.29
CA CYS A 25 6.93 5.11 4.48
C CYS A 25 6.69 4.79 5.96
N GLU A 26 7.63 5.13 6.82
CA GLU A 26 7.45 4.97 8.28
C GLU A 26 6.27 5.79 8.78
N ARG A 27 6.13 7.01 8.30
CA ARG A 27 5.00 7.87 8.66
C ARG A 27 3.68 7.28 8.18
N VAL A 28 3.62 6.87 6.93
CA VAL A 28 2.37 6.38 6.31
C VAL A 28 1.96 5.03 6.89
N LEU A 29 2.85 4.06 6.84
CA LEU A 29 2.54 2.70 7.29
C LEU A 29 2.43 2.63 8.82
N GLY A 30 3.21 3.43 9.53
CA GLY A 30 3.09 3.54 10.98
C GLY A 30 1.72 4.05 11.40
N ALA A 31 1.22 5.09 10.72
CA ALA A 31 -0.13 5.61 10.99
C ALA A 31 -1.21 4.57 10.70
N ALA A 32 -1.06 3.82 9.60
CA ALA A 32 -1.99 2.76 9.25
C ALA A 32 -2.00 1.66 10.31
N ALA A 33 -0.82 1.23 10.74
CA ALA A 33 -0.71 0.18 11.77
C ALA A 33 -1.32 0.61 13.09
N VAL A 34 -1.06 1.83 13.53
CA VAL A 34 -1.62 2.37 14.78
C VAL A 34 -3.14 2.46 14.69
N TYR A 35 -3.66 2.95 13.56
CA TYR A 35 -5.11 3.05 13.37
C TYR A 35 -5.78 1.67 13.46
N LEU A 36 -5.21 0.68 12.78
CA LEU A 36 -5.78 -0.68 12.77
C LEU A 36 -5.70 -1.32 14.15
N ARG A 37 -4.62 -1.13 14.87
CA ARG A 37 -4.48 -1.63 16.24
C ARG A 37 -5.53 -1.02 17.16
N ASP A 38 -5.69 0.29 17.11
CA ASP A 38 -6.53 1.02 18.06
C ASP A 38 -8.02 0.95 17.72
N ASN A 39 -8.39 0.87 16.45
CA ASN A 39 -9.77 0.97 16.01
C ASN A 39 -10.34 -0.34 15.47
N GLU A 40 -9.50 -1.24 14.95
CA GLU A 40 -9.94 -2.51 14.37
C GLU A 40 -9.45 -3.70 15.20
N LYS A 41 -8.76 -3.45 16.29
CA LYS A 41 -8.20 -4.48 17.18
C LYS A 41 -7.26 -5.44 16.45
N GLN A 42 -6.56 -4.91 15.44
CA GLN A 42 -5.59 -5.69 14.70
C GLN A 42 -4.39 -6.02 15.58
N PRO A 43 -4.11 -7.32 15.84
CA PRO A 43 -2.91 -7.68 16.60
C PRO A 43 -1.68 -7.60 15.71
N PHE A 44 -0.56 -7.24 16.32
CA PHE A 44 0.75 -7.25 15.66
C PHE A 44 1.74 -8.02 16.52
N PRO A 45 2.74 -8.69 15.90
CA PRO A 45 3.75 -9.42 16.65
C PRO A 45 4.53 -8.50 17.60
N THR A 46 5.07 -9.05 18.68
CA THR A 46 5.91 -8.31 19.63
C THR A 46 7.16 -7.76 18.94
N MET A 47 7.80 -8.57 18.10
CA MET A 47 8.91 -8.11 17.26
C MET A 47 8.32 -7.43 16.01
N PRO A 48 8.87 -6.28 15.58
CA PRO A 48 8.34 -5.58 14.42
C PRO A 48 8.32 -6.49 13.18
N PRO A 49 7.15 -6.69 12.57
CA PRO A 49 7.09 -7.51 11.35
C PRO A 49 7.70 -6.76 10.18
N GLU A 50 8.32 -7.51 9.27
CA GLU A 50 9.01 -6.95 8.12
C GLU A 50 8.02 -6.69 6.98
N VAL A 51 8.15 -5.53 6.34
CA VAL A 51 7.48 -5.21 5.08
C VAL A 51 8.52 -4.73 4.09
N SER A 52 8.51 -5.31 2.90
CA SER A 52 9.45 -4.97 1.83
C SER A 52 8.76 -4.07 0.81
N LEU A 53 9.35 -2.92 0.54
CA LEU A 53 8.83 -1.94 -0.41
C LEU A 53 9.81 -1.81 -1.58
N VAL A 54 9.32 -2.03 -2.80
CA VAL A 54 10.12 -1.93 -4.02
C VAL A 54 9.61 -0.76 -4.84
N PHE A 55 10.45 0.23 -5.03
CA PHE A 55 10.15 1.44 -5.80
C PHE A 55 10.79 1.30 -7.18
N THR A 56 9.98 1.04 -8.18
CA THR A 56 10.44 0.66 -9.50
C THR A 56 9.78 1.48 -10.61
N ASP A 57 9.82 1.00 -11.85
CA ASP A 57 9.26 1.65 -13.03
C ASP A 57 8.19 0.78 -13.70
N ASP A 58 7.53 1.34 -14.73
CA ASP A 58 6.46 0.65 -15.44
C ASP A 58 6.94 -0.63 -16.12
N ALA A 59 8.13 -0.62 -16.70
CA ALA A 59 8.65 -1.80 -17.41
C ALA A 59 8.85 -2.98 -16.45
N SER A 60 9.43 -2.73 -15.29
CA SER A 60 9.68 -3.76 -14.29
C SER A 60 8.39 -4.30 -13.69
N ILE A 61 7.46 -3.41 -13.34
CA ILE A 61 6.19 -3.85 -12.73
C ILE A 61 5.32 -4.60 -13.74
N GLN A 62 5.41 -4.25 -15.03
CA GLN A 62 4.72 -4.99 -16.09
C GLN A 62 5.20 -6.45 -16.15
N ASP A 63 6.50 -6.67 -16.05
CA ASP A 63 7.07 -8.02 -16.05
C ASP A 63 6.59 -8.82 -14.85
N ILE A 64 6.56 -8.20 -13.67
CA ILE A 64 6.10 -8.84 -12.44
C ILE A 64 4.60 -9.16 -12.55
N ASN A 65 3.81 -8.23 -13.06
CA ASN A 65 2.37 -8.40 -13.21
C ASN A 65 2.06 -9.54 -14.20
N ALA A 66 2.82 -9.63 -15.29
CA ALA A 66 2.68 -10.69 -16.27
C ALA A 66 3.03 -12.06 -15.66
N GLU A 67 4.16 -12.13 -14.95
CA GLU A 67 4.65 -13.39 -14.37
C GLU A 67 3.75 -13.92 -13.26
N TRP A 68 3.35 -13.05 -12.34
CA TRP A 68 2.68 -13.47 -11.11
C TRP A 68 1.16 -13.36 -11.14
N ARG A 69 0.61 -12.54 -12.03
CA ARG A 69 -0.83 -12.29 -12.11
C ARG A 69 -1.43 -12.54 -13.50
N GLY A 70 -0.59 -12.88 -14.46
CA GLY A 70 -1.04 -13.16 -15.83
C GLY A 70 -1.52 -11.93 -16.59
N LYS A 71 -1.16 -10.73 -16.15
CA LYS A 71 -1.57 -9.47 -16.77
C LYS A 71 -0.34 -8.75 -17.33
N ASP A 72 -0.15 -8.81 -18.64
CA ASP A 72 1.01 -8.19 -19.31
C ASP A 72 0.79 -6.69 -19.51
N LYS A 73 0.75 -5.95 -18.42
CA LYS A 73 0.59 -4.50 -18.42
C LYS A 73 1.18 -3.90 -17.16
N ALA A 74 1.58 -2.63 -17.24
CA ALA A 74 2.00 -1.88 -16.06
C ALA A 74 0.77 -1.59 -15.17
N THR A 75 1.01 -1.43 -13.88
CA THR A 75 0.01 -1.04 -12.90
C THR A 75 0.66 -0.11 -11.88
N ASN A 76 -0.13 0.46 -10.96
CA ASN A 76 0.40 1.39 -9.95
C ASN A 76 1.07 0.68 -8.80
N VAL A 77 0.42 -0.32 -8.20
CA VAL A 77 0.91 -1.03 -7.02
C VAL A 77 0.54 -2.51 -7.11
N LEU A 78 1.47 -3.36 -6.68
CA LEU A 78 1.23 -4.80 -6.50
C LEU A 78 1.58 -5.15 -5.06
N SER A 79 0.76 -5.99 -4.44
CA SER A 79 0.95 -6.44 -3.07
C SER A 79 0.97 -7.97 -3.03
N PHE A 80 1.99 -8.53 -2.41
CA PHE A 80 2.16 -9.97 -2.30
C PHE A 80 2.34 -10.34 -0.83
N PRO A 81 1.26 -10.80 -0.14
CA PRO A 81 1.40 -11.28 1.23
C PRO A 81 2.40 -12.44 1.30
N ALA A 82 3.28 -12.42 2.30
CA ALA A 82 4.29 -13.48 2.46
C ALA A 82 3.63 -14.80 2.84
N PHE A 83 2.53 -14.73 3.59
CA PHE A 83 1.77 -15.90 4.04
C PHE A 83 0.28 -15.59 3.91
N PRO A 84 -0.58 -16.60 3.76
CA PRO A 84 -2.02 -16.37 3.82
C PRO A 84 -2.40 -15.76 5.16
N VAL A 85 -3.04 -14.60 5.14
CA VAL A 85 -3.46 -13.87 6.34
C VAL A 85 -4.93 -13.58 6.25
N GLN A 86 -5.63 -13.74 7.38
CA GLN A 86 -7.01 -13.32 7.53
C GLN A 86 -7.04 -12.00 8.28
N ARG A 87 -7.87 -11.07 7.83
CA ARG A 87 -7.96 -9.77 8.49
C ARG A 87 -8.39 -9.94 9.95
N GLY A 88 -7.77 -9.16 10.83
CA GLY A 88 -8.03 -9.21 12.27
C GLY A 88 -7.24 -10.30 12.99
N LYS A 89 -6.49 -11.12 12.29
CA LYS A 89 -5.67 -12.17 12.89
C LYS A 89 -4.21 -11.73 12.98
N LEU A 90 -3.45 -12.38 13.85
CA LEU A 90 -2.03 -12.09 14.03
C LEU A 90 -1.25 -12.50 12.78
N PRO A 91 -0.56 -11.56 12.13
CA PRO A 91 0.27 -11.92 10.98
C PRO A 91 1.59 -12.56 11.44
N GLY A 92 2.29 -13.18 10.47
CA GLY A 92 3.61 -13.71 10.72
C GLY A 92 4.68 -12.62 10.80
N PRO A 93 5.96 -13.02 10.94
CA PRO A 93 7.07 -12.07 11.08
C PRO A 93 7.38 -11.30 9.79
N MET A 94 6.90 -11.77 8.65
CA MET A 94 7.02 -11.10 7.36
C MET A 94 5.63 -10.84 6.81
N LEU A 95 5.29 -9.57 6.57
CA LEU A 95 3.99 -9.21 6.01
C LEU A 95 3.94 -9.46 4.52
N GLY A 96 5.00 -9.11 3.79
CA GLY A 96 5.08 -9.32 2.36
C GLY A 96 5.73 -8.16 1.63
N ASP A 97 5.45 -8.09 0.32
CA ASP A 97 6.05 -7.11 -0.59
C ASP A 97 5.00 -6.17 -1.17
N ILE A 98 5.35 -4.90 -1.25
CA ILE A 98 4.57 -3.88 -1.96
C ILE A 98 5.48 -3.29 -3.03
N ILE A 99 5.05 -3.37 -4.30
CA ILE A 99 5.85 -2.93 -5.45
C ILE A 99 5.10 -1.77 -6.12
N ILE A 100 5.80 -0.66 -6.37
CA ILE A 100 5.19 0.58 -6.82
C ILE A 100 5.93 1.11 -8.05
N ALA A 101 5.17 1.45 -9.12
CA ALA A 101 5.71 1.96 -10.36
C ALA A 101 5.57 3.49 -10.42
N ARG A 102 6.70 4.20 -10.48
CA ARG A 102 6.74 5.67 -10.45
C ARG A 102 5.92 6.32 -11.55
N GLU A 103 6.12 5.88 -12.79
CA GLU A 103 5.49 6.52 -13.95
C GLU A 103 3.97 6.41 -13.92
N THR A 104 3.44 5.25 -13.53
CA THR A 104 1.99 5.06 -13.38
C THR A 104 1.44 5.94 -12.26
N VAL A 105 2.15 6.01 -11.13
CA VAL A 105 1.72 6.88 -10.00
C VAL A 105 1.70 8.34 -10.42
N GLU A 106 2.73 8.81 -11.13
CA GLU A 106 2.80 10.19 -11.64
C GLU A 106 1.63 10.51 -12.57
N ARG A 107 1.35 9.60 -13.50
CA ARG A 107 0.28 9.77 -14.47
C ARG A 107 -1.08 9.81 -13.81
N GLU A 108 -1.32 8.88 -12.89
CA GLU A 108 -2.58 8.82 -12.16
C GLU A 108 -2.79 10.05 -11.26
N ALA A 109 -1.73 10.50 -10.60
CA ALA A 109 -1.81 11.69 -9.76
C ALA A 109 -2.27 12.90 -10.57
N GLN A 110 -1.72 13.08 -11.77
CA GLN A 110 -2.13 14.15 -12.67
C GLN A 110 -3.59 14.01 -13.10
N GLU A 111 -4.00 12.81 -13.49
CA GLU A 111 -5.38 12.53 -13.90
C GLU A 111 -6.38 12.78 -12.76
N LEU A 112 -6.00 12.46 -11.53
CA LEU A 112 -6.84 12.63 -10.35
C LEU A 112 -6.72 14.03 -9.74
N GLU A 113 -5.89 14.89 -10.30
CA GLU A 113 -5.63 16.24 -9.79
C GLU A 113 -5.15 16.23 -8.33
N LYS A 114 -4.26 15.30 -8.02
CA LYS A 114 -3.64 15.14 -6.69
C LYS A 114 -2.14 15.33 -6.78
N SER A 115 -1.52 15.63 -5.64
CA SER A 115 -0.05 15.60 -5.58
C SER A 115 0.44 14.15 -5.70
N PHE A 116 1.68 14.00 -6.17
CA PHE A 116 2.33 12.69 -6.22
C PHE A 116 2.35 12.02 -4.84
N ASP A 117 2.73 12.79 -3.81
CA ASP A 117 2.83 12.28 -2.44
C ASP A 117 1.49 11.81 -1.90
N ASP A 118 0.42 12.53 -2.18
CA ASP A 118 -0.92 12.14 -1.71
C ASP A 118 -1.38 10.84 -2.37
N HIS A 119 -1.15 10.72 -3.67
CA HIS A 119 -1.53 9.49 -4.38
C HIS A 119 -0.66 8.31 -3.94
N LEU A 120 0.64 8.54 -3.77
CA LEU A 120 1.54 7.50 -3.25
C LEU A 120 1.12 7.04 -1.86
N THR A 121 0.74 7.99 -0.99
CA THR A 121 0.25 7.68 0.35
C THR A 121 -0.97 6.73 0.28
N HIS A 122 -1.93 7.03 -0.58
CA HIS A 122 -3.10 6.18 -0.76
C HIS A 122 -2.71 4.77 -1.22
N LEU A 123 -1.82 4.66 -2.20
CA LEU A 123 -1.39 3.35 -2.72
C LEU A 123 -0.64 2.53 -1.68
N LEU A 124 0.18 3.17 -0.85
CA LEU A 124 0.88 2.50 0.25
C LEU A 124 -0.10 1.95 1.28
N VAL A 125 -1.10 2.75 1.68
CA VAL A 125 -2.14 2.31 2.61
C VAL A 125 -2.91 1.13 2.01
N HIS A 126 -3.30 1.23 0.74
CA HIS A 126 -4.02 0.18 0.03
C HIS A 126 -3.23 -1.14 0.02
N GLY A 127 -1.95 -1.06 -0.37
CA GLY A 127 -1.08 -2.23 -0.39
C GLY A 127 -0.88 -2.85 0.99
N PHE A 128 -0.72 -2.01 2.01
CA PHE A 128 -0.55 -2.48 3.38
C PHE A 128 -1.79 -3.24 3.87
N LEU A 129 -2.97 -2.75 3.58
CA LEU A 129 -4.22 -3.43 3.95
C LEU A 129 -4.30 -4.81 3.28
N HIS A 130 -3.89 -4.92 2.02
CA HIS A 130 -3.83 -6.22 1.34
C HIS A 130 -2.89 -7.19 2.05
N LEU A 131 -1.75 -6.73 2.55
CA LEU A 131 -0.81 -7.58 3.27
C LEU A 131 -1.41 -8.11 4.57
N LEU A 132 -2.40 -7.42 5.13
CA LEU A 132 -3.09 -7.84 6.36
C LEU A 132 -4.39 -8.60 6.09
N GLY A 133 -4.66 -8.96 4.85
CA GLY A 133 -5.79 -9.81 4.48
C GLY A 133 -7.05 -9.10 4.01
N TYR A 134 -7.03 -7.77 3.93
CA TYR A 134 -8.14 -7.04 3.33
C TYR A 134 -8.10 -7.20 1.82
N ASP A 135 -9.28 -7.28 1.19
CA ASP A 135 -9.37 -7.47 -0.25
C ASP A 135 -10.62 -6.74 -0.77
N HIS A 136 -10.79 -6.74 -2.09
CA HIS A 136 -11.97 -6.14 -2.72
C HIS A 136 -12.51 -7.03 -3.84
N MET A 137 -12.60 -8.33 -3.55
CA MET A 137 -13.11 -9.34 -4.49
C MET A 137 -14.61 -9.23 -4.70
N ASN A 138 -15.35 -8.64 -3.75
CA ASN A 138 -16.79 -8.41 -3.86
C ASN A 138 -17.12 -7.03 -3.27
N ASN A 139 -18.37 -6.59 -3.46
CA ASN A 139 -18.78 -5.25 -3.03
C ASN A 139 -18.67 -5.05 -1.52
N ALA A 140 -19.00 -6.05 -0.72
CA ALA A 140 -18.93 -5.94 0.74
C ALA A 140 -17.49 -5.77 1.22
N GLU A 141 -16.57 -6.55 0.67
CA GLU A 141 -15.14 -6.44 0.98
C GLU A 141 -14.57 -5.09 0.52
N ALA A 142 -14.95 -4.64 -0.68
CA ALA A 142 -14.52 -3.36 -1.21
C ALA A 142 -14.96 -2.21 -0.32
N GLU A 143 -16.21 -2.22 0.14
CA GLU A 143 -16.73 -1.17 1.03
C GLU A 143 -15.94 -1.09 2.34
N ILE A 144 -15.62 -2.24 2.94
CA ILE A 144 -14.85 -2.29 4.18
C ILE A 144 -13.45 -1.72 3.96
N MET A 145 -12.77 -2.17 2.90
CA MET A 145 -11.42 -1.75 2.60
C MET A 145 -11.36 -0.26 2.25
N GLU A 146 -12.26 0.24 1.42
CA GLU A 146 -12.32 1.65 1.04
C GLU A 146 -12.62 2.55 2.24
N ALA A 147 -13.52 2.11 3.13
CA ALA A 147 -13.82 2.85 4.35
C ALA A 147 -12.58 2.96 5.25
N LEU A 148 -11.80 1.88 5.38
CA LEU A 148 -10.56 1.90 6.16
C LEU A 148 -9.52 2.80 5.52
N GLU A 149 -9.34 2.73 4.21
CA GLU A 149 -8.43 3.63 3.50
C GLU A 149 -8.78 5.08 3.78
N THR A 150 -10.04 5.43 3.65
CA THR A 150 -10.52 6.79 3.88
C THR A 150 -10.22 7.26 5.31
N ARG A 151 -10.48 6.42 6.31
CA ARG A 151 -10.23 6.77 7.71
C ARG A 151 -8.76 6.91 8.03
N ILE A 152 -7.93 6.02 7.50
CA ILE A 152 -6.47 6.07 7.71
C ILE A 152 -5.90 7.32 7.04
N LEU A 153 -6.33 7.61 5.80
CA LEU A 153 -5.88 8.80 5.09
C LEU A 153 -6.31 10.08 5.80
N ALA A 154 -7.49 10.10 6.42
CA ALA A 154 -7.95 11.23 7.23
C ALA A 154 -7.01 11.50 8.40
N GLN A 155 -6.46 10.45 9.04
CA GLN A 155 -5.46 10.58 10.09
C GLN A 155 -4.18 11.23 9.59
N LEU A 156 -3.90 11.10 8.30
CA LEU A 156 -2.72 11.70 7.66
C LEU A 156 -3.03 13.06 7.03
N GLY A 157 -4.24 13.59 7.23
CA GLY A 157 -4.64 14.89 6.71
C GLY A 157 -5.09 14.90 5.26
N LEU A 158 -5.39 13.74 4.69
CA LEU A 158 -5.82 13.61 3.31
C LEU A 158 -7.34 13.48 3.22
N SER A 159 -7.93 14.03 2.14
CA SER A 159 -9.36 13.90 1.87
C SER A 159 -9.69 12.50 1.35
N ASP A 160 -10.99 12.18 1.32
CA ASP A 160 -11.49 10.89 0.83
C ASP A 160 -11.03 10.65 -0.62
N PRO A 161 -10.24 9.62 -0.90
CA PRO A 161 -9.74 9.36 -2.24
C PRO A 161 -10.83 8.94 -3.22
N TYR A 162 -11.98 8.54 -2.72
CA TYR A 162 -13.10 8.07 -3.55
C TYR A 162 -14.18 9.13 -3.78
N GLU A 163 -14.07 10.27 -3.11
CA GLU A 163 -15.05 11.34 -3.23
C GLU A 163 -14.95 12.01 -4.61
N GLY A 164 -16.06 12.00 -5.35
CA GLY A 164 -16.13 12.60 -6.67
C GLY A 164 -15.29 11.92 -7.74
N GLN A 165 -14.72 10.76 -7.43
CA GLN A 165 -13.85 10.00 -8.34
C GLN A 165 -14.40 8.59 -8.51
N ASP A 166 -14.39 8.10 -9.76
CA ASP A 166 -14.67 6.69 -10.04
C ASP A 166 -13.32 5.93 -10.05
N LEU A 167 -12.71 5.89 -8.89
CA LEU A 167 -11.37 5.28 -8.73
C LEU A 167 -11.50 3.78 -8.50
N LYS A 168 -10.93 3.01 -9.42
CA LYS A 168 -10.89 1.56 -9.32
C LYS A 168 -9.47 1.12 -9.00
N MET A 169 -9.33 0.37 -7.91
CA MET A 169 -8.05 -0.21 -7.53
C MET A 169 -8.02 -1.68 -7.92
N GLU A 170 -6.89 -2.14 -8.45
CA GLU A 170 -6.71 -3.56 -8.74
C GLU A 170 -6.27 -4.30 -7.48
N PRO A 171 -6.70 -5.57 -7.34
CA PRO A 171 -6.29 -6.40 -6.21
C PRO A 171 -4.79 -6.65 -6.15
#